data_96e2a8aa356ca7b7186ed9e335234bf0
#
_entry.id   96e2a8aa356ca7b7186ed9e335234bf0
#
_cell.length_a   1.000
_cell.length_b   1.000
_cell.length_c   1.000
_cell.angle_alpha   90.00
_cell.angle_beta   90.00
_cell.angle_gamma   90.00
#
_symmetry.space_group_name_H-M   'P 1'
#
loop_
_entity.id
_entity.type
_entity.pdbx_description
1 polymer ?
#
loop_
_entity_poly.entity_id
_entity_poly.type
_entity_poly.pdbx_seq_one_letter_code
_entity_poly.pdbx_strand_id
1 'polypeptide(L)'
;MVFNITIFEKGFFHWFIQRMSAVTLLLVIFLFVIFNSSFLGFTLFLILLVHFEMGVHTIISDYMHDLTSKLVINITIDLLIISLVKSFFLVFVCI
;
A
#
# COMPACT_ATOMS: atom_id res chain seq x y z
N MET A 1 7.01 24.72 -17.03
CA MET A 1 6.05 25.17 -16.05
C MET A 1 5.21 24.04 -15.48
N VAL A 2 4.54 23.29 -16.34
CA VAL A 2 3.80 22.10 -15.89
C VAL A 2 4.74 21.13 -15.18
N PHE A 3 5.95 21.04 -15.64
CA PHE A 3 6.96 20.15 -15.06
C PHE A 3 7.31 20.54 -13.62
N ASN A 4 7.49 21.83 -13.37
CA ASN A 4 7.83 22.28 -12.03
C ASN A 4 6.67 22.06 -11.07
N ILE A 5 5.46 22.31 -11.54
CA ILE A 5 4.28 22.04 -10.73
C ILE A 5 4.15 20.55 -10.44
N THR A 6 4.43 19.73 -11.43
CA THR A 6 4.36 18.27 -11.28
C THR A 6 5.35 17.75 -10.24
N ILE A 7 6.56 18.28 -10.24
CA ILE A 7 7.58 17.86 -9.27
C ILE A 7 7.15 18.23 -7.85
N PHE A 8 6.66 19.45 -7.67
CA PHE A 8 6.19 19.90 -6.37
C PHE A 8 4.95 19.14 -5.93
N GLU A 9 4.01 18.95 -6.83
CA GLU A 9 2.79 18.20 -6.53
C GLU A 9 3.09 16.74 -6.23
N LYS A 10 4.10 16.18 -6.86
CA LYS A 10 4.47 14.79 -6.63
C LYS A 10 4.88 14.55 -5.18
N GLY A 11 5.67 15.46 -4.61
CA GLY A 11 6.06 15.36 -3.22
C GLY A 11 4.88 15.52 -2.28
N PHE A 12 4.05 16.53 -2.53
CA PHE A 12 2.85 16.75 -1.73
C PHE A 12 1.86 15.61 -1.90
N PHE A 13 1.67 15.14 -3.13
CA PHE A 13 0.75 14.07 -3.41
C PHE A 13 1.15 12.78 -2.71
N HIS A 14 2.45 12.48 -2.71
CA HIS A 14 2.96 11.31 -2.02
C HIS A 14 2.72 11.40 -0.52
N TRP A 15 3.03 12.55 0.07
CA TRP A 15 2.77 12.80 1.48
C TRP A 15 1.29 12.66 1.81
N PHE A 16 0.44 13.25 0.97
CA PHE A 16 -1.01 13.22 1.18
C PHE A 16 -1.55 11.80 1.11
N ILE A 17 -1.10 11.02 0.12
CA ILE A 17 -1.56 9.65 -0.05
C ILE A 17 -1.14 8.80 1.15
N GLN A 18 0.07 8.98 1.66
CA GLN A 18 0.52 8.24 2.83
C GLN A 18 -0.35 8.54 4.04
N ARG A 19 -0.67 9.81 4.26
CA ARG A 19 -1.53 10.21 5.37
C ARG A 19 -2.95 9.67 5.20
N MET A 20 -3.48 9.76 3.99
CA MET A 20 -4.82 9.25 3.72
C MET A 20 -4.87 7.74 3.87
N SER A 21 -3.85 7.04 3.45
CA SER A 21 -3.77 5.59 3.63
C SER A 21 -3.82 5.21 5.11
N ALA A 22 -3.06 5.92 5.95
CA ALA A 22 -3.04 5.66 7.38
C ALA A 22 -4.38 5.95 8.03
N VAL A 23 -5.02 7.06 7.65
CA VAL A 23 -6.33 7.42 8.19
C VAL A 23 -7.38 6.41 7.77
N THR A 24 -7.36 6.00 6.50
CA THR A 24 -8.30 5.02 5.99
C THR A 24 -8.12 3.67 6.71
N LEU A 25 -6.87 3.27 6.94
CA LEU A 25 -6.57 2.04 7.66
C LEU A 25 -7.15 2.08 9.07
N LEU A 26 -6.94 3.19 9.77
CA LEU A 26 -7.45 3.34 11.12
C LEU A 26 -8.99 3.29 11.13
N LEU A 27 -9.61 3.96 10.18
CA LEU A 27 -11.06 3.98 10.07
C LEU A 27 -11.62 2.57 9.81
N VAL A 28 -11.00 1.82 8.90
CA VAL A 28 -11.47 0.49 8.57
C VAL A 28 -11.27 -0.46 9.74
N ILE A 29 -10.16 -0.33 10.48
CA ILE A 29 -9.94 -1.13 11.69
C ILE A 29 -11.07 -0.87 12.69
N PHE A 30 -11.41 0.39 12.89
CA PHE A 30 -12.48 0.77 13.82
C PHE A 30 -13.81 0.19 13.38
N LEU A 31 -14.14 0.29 12.09
CA LEU A 31 -15.37 -0.28 11.56
C LEU A 31 -15.40 -1.80 11.67
N PHE A 32 -14.28 -2.45 11.45
CA PHE A 32 -14.21 -3.90 11.55
C PHE A 32 -14.48 -4.37 12.98
N VAL A 33 -13.94 -3.65 13.96
CA VAL A 33 -14.17 -3.99 15.36
C VAL A 33 -15.65 -3.85 15.73
N ILE A 34 -16.30 -2.82 15.20
CA ILE A 34 -17.72 -2.58 15.52
C ILE A 34 -18.62 -3.56 14.82
N PHE A 35 -18.45 -3.73 13.51
CA PHE A 35 -19.38 -4.50 12.69
C PHE A 35 -19.00 -5.96 12.52
N ASN A 36 -17.72 -6.28 12.66
CA ASN A 36 -17.22 -7.67 12.57
C ASN A 36 -17.75 -8.40 11.34
N SER A 37 -17.57 -7.78 10.17
CA SER A 37 -18.03 -8.35 8.89
C SER A 37 -16.86 -8.93 8.13
N SER A 38 -17.09 -10.06 7.44
CA SER A 38 -16.08 -10.67 6.58
C SER A 38 -15.64 -9.72 5.46
N PHE A 39 -16.60 -8.98 4.91
CA PHE A 39 -16.30 -8.01 3.86
C PHE A 39 -15.37 -6.93 4.38
N LEU A 40 -15.60 -6.43 5.58
CA LEU A 40 -14.72 -5.43 6.19
C LEU A 40 -13.33 -6.01 6.46
N GLY A 41 -13.26 -7.28 6.86
CA GLY A 41 -11.98 -7.94 7.05
C GLY A 41 -11.18 -8.03 5.76
N PHE A 42 -11.83 -8.36 4.67
CA PHE A 42 -11.18 -8.40 3.36
C PHE A 42 -10.68 -7.02 2.95
N THR A 43 -11.53 -6.00 3.13
CA THR A 43 -11.16 -4.62 2.83
C THR A 43 -9.98 -4.17 3.68
N LEU A 44 -9.99 -4.51 4.96
CA LEU A 44 -8.88 -4.19 5.87
C LEU A 44 -7.58 -4.81 5.39
N PHE A 45 -7.62 -6.07 4.96
CA PHE A 45 -6.44 -6.74 4.47
C PHE A 45 -5.86 -6.03 3.23
N LEU A 46 -6.72 -5.63 2.30
CA LEU A 46 -6.28 -4.92 1.11
C LEU A 46 -5.64 -3.58 1.45
N ILE A 47 -6.26 -2.84 2.37
CA ILE A 47 -5.74 -1.54 2.78
C ILE A 47 -4.41 -1.70 3.51
N LEU A 48 -4.27 -2.73 4.33
CA LEU A 48 -3.01 -3.04 5.00
C LEU A 48 -1.90 -3.31 3.99
N LEU A 49 -2.19 -4.06 2.94
CA LEU A 49 -1.21 -4.36 1.90
C LEU A 49 -0.78 -3.10 1.17
N VAL A 50 -1.72 -2.22 0.83
CA VAL A 50 -1.40 -0.96 0.17
C VAL A 50 -0.53 -0.09 1.07
N HIS A 51 -0.89 0.00 2.34
CA HIS A 51 -0.11 0.79 3.29
C HIS A 51 1.30 0.24 3.44
N PHE A 52 1.44 -1.07 3.54
CA PHE A 52 2.75 -1.72 3.64
C PHE A 52 3.57 -1.48 2.38
N GLU A 53 2.96 -1.62 1.20
CA GLU A 53 3.66 -1.40 -0.06
C GLU A 53 4.19 0.02 -0.16
N MET A 54 3.35 1.01 0.16
CA MET A 54 3.77 2.40 0.12
C MET A 54 4.90 2.69 1.10
N GLY A 55 4.82 2.12 2.30
CA GLY A 55 5.88 2.30 3.29
C GLY A 55 7.19 1.70 2.86
N VAL A 56 7.16 0.49 2.30
CA VAL A 56 8.38 -0.17 1.83
C VAL A 56 8.99 0.59 0.65
N HIS A 57 8.16 1.04 -0.28
CA HIS A 57 8.67 1.83 -1.41
C HIS A 57 9.34 3.12 -0.94
N THR A 58 8.78 3.76 0.07
CA THR A 58 9.38 4.97 0.63
C THR A 58 10.74 4.66 1.26
N ILE A 59 10.83 3.59 2.03
CA ILE A 59 12.10 3.20 2.66
C ILE A 59 13.14 2.87 1.60
N ILE A 60 12.76 2.13 0.58
CA ILE A 60 13.69 1.77 -0.49
C ILE A 60 14.17 3.02 -1.23
N SER A 61 13.26 3.95 -1.50
CA SER A 61 13.60 5.19 -2.16
C SER A 61 14.59 6.02 -1.35
N ASP A 62 14.47 6.00 -0.02
CA ASP A 62 15.32 6.80 0.85
C ASP A 62 16.70 6.18 1.04
N TYR A 63 16.80 4.86 1.13
CA TYR A 63 18.05 4.20 1.52
C TYR A 63 18.79 3.57 0.37
N MET A 64 18.13 3.25 -0.72
CA MET A 64 18.78 2.64 -1.87
C MET A 64 19.09 3.67 -2.93
N HIS A 65 20.35 3.72 -3.36
CA HIS A 65 20.79 4.65 -4.40
C HIS A 65 21.08 3.95 -5.72
N ASP A 66 21.25 2.65 -5.70
CA ASP A 66 21.51 1.87 -6.90
C ASP A 66 20.22 1.59 -7.64
N LEU A 67 20.16 2.02 -8.90
CA LEU A 67 18.96 1.86 -9.70
C LEU A 67 18.60 0.38 -9.92
N THR A 68 19.60 -0.45 -10.17
CA THR A 68 19.37 -1.87 -10.40
C THR A 68 18.79 -2.55 -9.17
N SER A 69 19.37 -2.27 -8.00
CA SER A 69 18.88 -2.83 -6.74
C SER A 69 17.46 -2.37 -6.45
N LYS A 70 17.16 -1.09 -6.71
CA LYS A 70 15.80 -0.58 -6.52
C LYS A 70 14.81 -1.32 -7.40
N LEU A 71 15.14 -1.53 -8.66
CA LEU A 71 14.23 -2.22 -9.58
C LEU A 71 13.99 -3.65 -9.15
N VAL A 72 15.04 -4.37 -8.78
CA VAL A 72 14.91 -5.76 -8.36
C VAL A 72 14.04 -5.87 -7.12
N ILE A 73 14.29 -5.03 -6.12
CA ILE A 73 13.53 -5.09 -4.87
C ILE A 73 12.09 -4.68 -5.09
N ASN A 74 11.85 -3.64 -5.90
CA ASN A 74 10.49 -3.22 -6.19
C ASN A 74 9.70 -4.31 -6.90
N ILE A 75 10.31 -4.97 -7.88
CA ILE A 75 9.66 -6.07 -8.59
C ILE A 75 9.38 -7.21 -7.63
N THR A 76 10.32 -7.55 -6.78
CA THR A 76 10.16 -8.63 -5.80
C THR A 76 9.00 -8.33 -4.85
N ILE A 77 8.91 -7.10 -4.35
CA ILE A 77 7.84 -6.70 -3.45
C ILE A 77 6.50 -6.74 -4.16
N ASP A 78 6.43 -6.25 -5.39
CA ASP A 78 5.19 -6.26 -6.16
C ASP A 78 4.70 -7.69 -6.39
N LEU A 79 5.60 -8.60 -6.76
CA LEU A 79 5.25 -10.00 -6.95
C LEU A 79 4.76 -10.62 -5.65
N LEU A 80 5.43 -10.32 -4.54
CA LEU A 80 5.02 -10.83 -3.24
C LEU A 80 3.62 -10.37 -2.87
N ILE A 81 3.33 -9.09 -3.07
CA ILE A 81 2.02 -8.52 -2.74
C ILE A 81 0.94 -9.13 -3.63
N ILE A 82 1.19 -9.29 -4.91
CA ILE A 82 0.25 -9.93 -5.83
C ILE A 82 -0.04 -11.35 -5.38
N SER A 83 0.99 -12.09 -4.99
CA SER A 83 0.84 -13.45 -4.51
C SER A 83 0.00 -13.51 -3.23
N LEU A 84 0.24 -12.59 -2.30
CA LEU A 84 -0.53 -12.53 -1.06
C LEU A 84 -1.99 -12.20 -1.32
N VAL A 85 -2.25 -11.24 -2.21
CA VAL A 85 -3.63 -10.88 -2.56
C VAL A 85 -4.33 -12.06 -3.20
N LYS A 86 -3.66 -12.75 -4.11
CA LYS A 86 -4.22 -13.93 -4.76
C LYS A 86 -4.56 -15.02 -3.76
N SER A 87 -3.64 -15.32 -2.86
CA SER A 87 -3.83 -16.36 -1.86
C SER A 87 -4.99 -16.02 -0.94
N PHE A 88 -5.05 -14.77 -0.47
CA PHE A 88 -6.12 -14.35 0.42
C PHE A 88 -7.47 -14.37 -0.29
N PHE A 89 -7.49 -13.96 -1.55
CA PHE A 89 -8.72 -13.98 -2.33
C PHE A 89 -9.25 -15.41 -2.49
N LEU A 90 -8.36 -16.36 -2.76
CA LEU A 90 -8.75 -17.75 -2.88
C LEU A 90 -9.32 -18.29 -1.57
N VAL A 91 -8.66 -17.97 -0.45
CA VAL A 91 -9.14 -18.40 0.85
C VAL A 91 -10.51 -17.78 1.14
N PHE A 92 -10.68 -16.50 0.83
CA PHE A 92 -11.95 -15.81 1.08
C PHE A 92 -13.09 -16.40 0.26
N VAL A 93 -12.80 -16.73 -1.00
CA VAL A 93 -13.83 -17.32 -1.88
C VAL A 93 -14.18 -18.74 -1.44
N CYS A 94 -13.19 -19.49 -0.95
CA CYS A 94 -13.43 -20.86 -0.50
C CYS A 94 -14.21 -20.93 0.81
N ILE A 95 -14.13 -19.89 1.60
CA ILE A 95 -14.88 -19.82 2.85
C ILE A 95 -16.32 -19.38 2.56
#